data_0104141a2389bd1c9977c34b61ea5d98
#
_entry.id   0104141a2389bd1c9977c34b61ea5d98
#
_cell.length_a   1.000
_cell.length_b   1.000
_cell.length_c   1.000
_cell.angle_alpha   90.00
_cell.angle_beta   90.00
_cell.angle_gamma   90.00
#
_symmetry.space_group_name_H-M   'P 1'
#
loop_
_entity.id
_entity.type
_entity.pdbx_description
1 polymer ?
#
loop_
_entity_poly.entity_id
_entity_poly.type
_entity_poly.pdbx_seq_one_letter_code
_entity_poly.pdbx_strand_id
1 'polypeptide(L)'
;MATETINKRQREEEVRDEDLEPYVTLRYIARLFKILAVLMIIMLIGEVITGFVTEGSAALMTLIGEATKLLVIAGLMWGGGDITVLLIDAGHDLRVARILLGRINNALTHEEPPLQQRRGAAGS
;
A
#
# COMPACT_ATOMS: atom_id res chain seq x y z
N MET A 1 -38.81 6.11 -11.26
CA MET A 1 -37.89 5.02 -11.66
C MET A 1 -36.50 5.53 -12.06
N ALA A 2 -36.40 6.53 -12.92
CA ALA A 2 -35.08 7.09 -13.31
C ALA A 2 -34.30 7.77 -12.15
N THR A 3 -35.01 8.41 -11.21
CA THR A 3 -34.41 9.03 -10.01
C THR A 3 -33.87 8.03 -9.01
N GLU A 4 -34.47 6.86 -8.85
CA GLU A 4 -33.95 5.82 -7.96
C GLU A 4 -32.70 5.14 -8.48
N THR A 5 -32.59 4.91 -9.79
CA THR A 5 -31.41 4.35 -10.43
C THR A 5 -30.23 5.32 -10.40
N ILE A 6 -30.45 6.61 -10.59
CA ILE A 6 -29.43 7.65 -10.45
C ILE A 6 -28.94 7.75 -9.00
N ASN A 7 -29.85 7.68 -8.03
CA ASN A 7 -29.54 7.73 -6.60
C ASN A 7 -28.76 6.48 -6.13
N LYS A 8 -29.08 5.31 -6.68
CA LYS A 8 -28.29 4.08 -6.43
C LYS A 8 -26.89 4.17 -7.01
N ARG A 9 -26.73 4.67 -8.23
CA ARG A 9 -25.42 4.86 -8.86
C ARG A 9 -24.57 5.87 -8.09
N GLN A 10 -25.14 6.97 -7.66
CA GLN A 10 -24.44 7.96 -6.85
C GLN A 10 -23.99 7.39 -5.50
N ARG A 11 -24.79 6.58 -4.84
CA ARG A 11 -24.38 5.90 -3.59
C ARG A 11 -23.29 4.85 -3.80
N GLU A 12 -23.33 4.15 -4.91
CA GLU A 12 -22.29 3.18 -5.26
C GLU A 12 -20.95 3.87 -5.61
N GLU A 13 -21.00 5.04 -6.24
CA GLU A 13 -19.84 5.88 -6.52
C GLU A 13 -19.29 6.52 -5.24
N GLU A 14 -20.13 7.01 -4.35
CA GLU A 14 -19.75 7.60 -3.07
C GLU A 14 -19.08 6.58 -2.12
N VAL A 15 -19.63 5.38 -2.02
CA VAL A 15 -19.04 4.27 -1.26
C VAL A 15 -17.72 3.79 -1.88
N ARG A 16 -17.58 3.92 -3.20
CA ARG A 16 -16.37 3.54 -3.92
C ARG A 16 -15.23 4.54 -3.73
N ASP A 17 -15.55 5.82 -3.65
CA ASP A 17 -14.58 6.89 -3.39
C ASP A 17 -14.08 6.87 -1.94
N GLU A 18 -14.94 6.64 -0.96
CA GLU A 18 -14.56 6.46 0.44
C GLU A 18 -13.66 5.23 0.68
N ASP A 19 -13.88 4.15 -0.04
CA ASP A 19 -13.07 2.94 0.02
C ASP A 19 -11.68 3.10 -0.65
N LEU A 20 -11.53 4.07 -1.55
CA LEU A 20 -10.30 4.35 -2.28
C LEU A 20 -9.40 5.39 -1.60
N GLU A 21 -9.97 6.25 -0.74
CA GLU A 21 -9.23 7.32 -0.05
C GLU A 21 -8.01 6.82 0.73
N PRO A 22 -8.06 5.76 1.56
CA PRO A 22 -6.89 5.31 2.30
C PRO A 22 -5.78 4.77 1.38
N TYR A 23 -6.12 4.17 0.25
CA TYR A 23 -5.15 3.67 -0.73
C TYR A 23 -4.46 4.79 -1.51
N VAL A 24 -5.19 5.84 -1.85
CA VAL A 24 -4.65 7.03 -2.52
C VAL A 24 -3.67 7.76 -1.59
N THR A 25 -4.02 7.91 -0.32
CA THR A 25 -3.17 8.54 0.70
C THR A 25 -1.87 7.76 0.92
N LEU A 26 -1.95 6.44 1.04
CA LEU A 26 -0.78 5.57 1.19
C LEU A 26 0.15 5.62 -0.03
N ARG A 27 -0.43 5.67 -1.22
CA ARG A 27 0.33 5.82 -2.47
C ARG A 27 1.00 7.19 -2.57
N TYR A 28 0.37 8.22 -2.05
CA TYR A 28 0.93 9.55 -1.94
C TYR A 28 2.11 9.60 -0.96
N ILE A 29 1.98 8.96 0.19
CA ILE A 29 3.03 8.81 1.20
C ILE A 29 4.23 8.06 0.62
N ALA A 30 4.02 6.97 -0.10
CA ALA A 30 5.09 6.23 -0.76
C ALA A 30 5.86 7.08 -1.78
N ARG A 31 5.15 7.92 -2.55
CA ARG A 31 5.78 8.90 -3.44
C ARG A 31 6.57 9.95 -2.69
N LEU A 32 6.03 10.45 -1.62
CA LEU A 32 6.69 11.43 -0.76
C LEU A 32 8.00 10.89 -0.20
N PHE A 33 8.02 9.64 0.26
CA PHE A 33 9.25 8.98 0.72
C PHE A 33 10.31 8.87 -0.38
N LYS A 34 9.92 8.55 -1.60
CA LYS A 34 10.84 8.50 -2.74
C LYS A 34 11.41 9.86 -3.09
N ILE A 35 10.60 10.90 -3.08
CA ILE A 35 11.03 12.28 -3.33
C ILE A 35 12.01 12.74 -2.24
N LEU A 36 11.71 12.45 -0.98
CA LEU A 36 12.58 12.75 0.15
C LEU A 36 13.93 12.02 0.03
N ALA A 37 13.94 10.75 -0.36
CA ALA A 37 15.16 9.99 -0.57
C ALA A 37 16.05 10.61 -1.66
N VAL A 38 15.46 11.03 -2.78
CA VAL A 38 16.18 11.72 -3.87
C VAL A 38 16.74 13.06 -3.38
N LEU A 39 15.95 13.81 -2.62
CA LEU A 39 16.39 15.10 -2.06
C LEU A 39 17.55 14.92 -1.08
N MET A 40 17.57 13.86 -0.27
CA MET A 40 18.67 13.49 0.62
C MET A 40 19.95 13.17 -0.15
N ILE A 41 19.83 12.47 -1.27
CA ILE A 41 20.99 12.17 -2.15
C ILE A 41 21.56 13.45 -2.76
N ILE A 42 20.70 14.36 -3.19
CA ILE A 42 21.13 15.66 -3.73
C ILE A 42 21.86 16.48 -2.65
N MET A 43 21.33 16.51 -1.43
CA MET A 43 22.00 17.17 -0.30
C MET A 43 23.35 16.53 0.02
N LEU A 44 23.45 15.22 -0.02
CA LEU A 44 24.70 14.49 0.17
C LEU A 44 25.76 14.93 -0.84
N ILE A 45 25.38 15.02 -2.11
CA ILE A 45 26.30 15.46 -3.18
C ILE A 45 26.78 16.90 -2.90
N GLY A 46 25.88 17.77 -2.46
CA GLY A 46 26.20 19.14 -2.08
C GLY A 46 27.19 19.21 -0.90
N GLU A 47 26.99 18.41 0.14
CA GLU A 47 27.90 18.31 1.30
C GLU A 47 29.29 17.81 0.92
N VAL A 48 29.35 16.78 0.07
CA VAL A 48 30.63 16.25 -0.41
C VAL A 48 31.41 17.31 -1.20
N ILE A 49 30.73 18.02 -2.10
CA ILE A 49 31.36 19.09 -2.90
C ILE A 49 31.84 20.23 -1.98
N THR A 50 31.00 20.66 -1.05
CA THR A 50 31.34 21.77 -0.14
C THR A 50 32.47 21.38 0.78
N GLY A 51 32.47 20.17 1.34
CA GLY A 51 33.53 19.67 2.21
C GLY A 51 34.87 19.59 1.48
N PHE A 52 34.88 19.11 0.24
CA PHE A 52 36.13 19.07 -0.56
C PHE A 52 36.68 20.45 -0.89
N VAL A 53 35.80 21.42 -1.16
CA VAL A 53 36.22 22.80 -1.49
C VAL A 53 36.73 23.55 -0.27
N THR A 54 36.13 23.32 0.91
CA THR A 54 36.48 24.05 2.14
C THR A 54 37.64 23.45 2.93
N GLU A 55 37.70 22.13 3.06
CA GLU A 55 38.63 21.43 3.94
C GLU A 55 39.65 20.54 3.20
N GLY A 56 39.48 20.34 1.89
CA GLY A 56 40.33 19.50 1.08
C GLY A 56 40.36 18.03 1.53
N SER A 57 41.51 17.41 1.51
CA SER A 57 41.66 15.99 1.85
C SER A 57 41.41 15.66 3.32
N ALA A 58 41.48 16.65 4.22
CA ALA A 58 41.20 16.45 5.65
C ALA A 58 39.71 16.16 5.93
N ALA A 59 38.84 16.63 5.06
CA ALA A 59 37.41 16.39 5.15
C ALA A 59 37.00 14.93 4.86
N LEU A 60 37.87 14.15 4.20
CA LEU A 60 37.55 12.80 3.73
C LEU A 60 37.03 11.87 4.83
N MET A 61 37.64 11.87 5.99
CA MET A 61 37.23 10.99 7.11
C MET A 61 35.88 11.35 7.68
N THR A 62 35.59 12.64 7.83
CA THR A 62 34.32 13.14 8.33
C THR A 62 33.22 12.94 7.29
N LEU A 63 33.51 13.23 6.01
CA LEU A 63 32.58 13.05 4.89
C LEU A 63 32.20 11.60 4.67
N ILE A 64 33.09 10.64 4.83
CA ILE A 64 32.79 9.21 4.72
C ILE A 64 31.78 8.79 5.80
N GLY A 65 31.95 9.27 7.03
CA GLY A 65 31.01 8.97 8.13
C GLY A 65 29.61 9.55 7.89
N GLU A 66 29.56 10.80 7.46
CA GLU A 66 28.28 11.49 7.16
C GLU A 66 27.61 10.93 5.91
N ALA A 67 28.37 10.68 4.85
CA ALA A 67 27.89 10.06 3.64
C ALA A 67 27.28 8.68 3.90
N THR A 68 27.94 7.87 4.71
CA THR A 68 27.42 6.54 5.09
C THR A 68 26.10 6.65 5.83
N LYS A 69 25.99 7.57 6.78
CA LYS A 69 24.75 7.84 7.52
C LYS A 69 23.60 8.24 6.60
N LEU A 70 23.83 9.21 5.74
CA LEU A 70 22.83 9.74 4.81
C LEU A 70 22.41 8.68 3.78
N LEU A 71 23.35 7.86 3.33
CA LEU A 71 23.10 6.77 2.38
C LEU A 71 22.22 5.68 2.99
N VAL A 72 22.47 5.34 4.26
CA VAL A 72 21.63 4.38 5.00
C VAL A 72 20.22 4.94 5.19
N ILE A 73 20.07 6.20 5.58
CA ILE A 73 18.77 6.84 5.77
C ILE A 73 18.01 6.93 4.44
N ALA A 74 18.67 7.34 3.36
CA ALA A 74 18.09 7.41 2.03
C ALA A 74 17.63 6.02 1.55
N GLY A 75 18.44 4.99 1.78
CA GLY A 75 18.10 3.60 1.47
C GLY A 75 16.90 3.10 2.27
N LEU A 76 16.83 3.42 3.55
CA LEU A 76 15.67 3.09 4.40
C LEU A 76 14.40 3.82 3.96
N MET A 77 14.50 5.07 3.57
CA MET A 77 13.36 5.83 3.05
C MET A 77 12.87 5.28 1.72
N TRP A 78 13.81 4.94 0.82
CA TRP A 78 13.44 4.33 -0.46
C TRP A 78 12.78 2.97 -0.26
N GLY A 79 13.39 2.11 0.54
CA GLY A 79 12.86 0.79 0.90
C GLY A 79 11.52 0.89 1.65
N GLY A 80 11.37 1.87 2.53
CA GLY A 80 10.11 2.16 3.22
C GLY A 80 8.99 2.52 2.25
N GLY A 81 9.29 3.30 1.22
CA GLY A 81 8.35 3.59 0.13
C GLY A 81 7.90 2.32 -0.62
N ASP A 82 8.83 1.44 -0.94
CA ASP A 82 8.53 0.19 -1.63
C ASP A 82 7.76 -0.79 -0.74
N ILE A 83 8.08 -0.88 0.54
CA ILE A 83 7.32 -1.67 1.52
C ILE A 83 5.87 -1.15 1.63
N THR A 84 5.67 0.15 1.61
CA THR A 84 4.33 0.75 1.65
C THR A 84 3.52 0.35 0.41
N VAL A 85 4.12 0.35 -0.78
CA VAL A 85 3.48 -0.12 -2.01
C VAL A 85 3.14 -1.61 -1.93
N LEU A 86 4.06 -2.43 -1.44
CA LEU A 86 3.83 -3.87 -1.22
C LEU A 86 2.69 -4.14 -0.23
N LEU A 87 2.57 -3.34 0.84
CA LEU A 87 1.47 -3.45 1.79
C LEU A 87 0.12 -3.11 1.16
N ILE A 88 0.09 -2.13 0.24
CA ILE A 88 -1.11 -1.79 -0.51
C ILE A 88 -1.53 -2.95 -1.41
N ASP A 89 -0.59 -3.53 -2.14
CA ASP A 89 -0.84 -4.67 -3.02
C ASP A 89 -1.27 -5.92 -2.23
N ALA A 90 -0.62 -6.19 -1.10
CA ALA A 90 -1.02 -7.27 -0.19
C ALA A 90 -2.43 -7.05 0.39
N GLY A 91 -2.79 -5.81 0.72
CA GLY A 91 -4.14 -5.46 1.16
C GLY A 91 -5.20 -5.71 0.08
N HIS A 92 -4.87 -5.46 -1.18
CA HIS A 92 -5.73 -5.79 -2.33
C HIS A 92 -5.93 -7.29 -2.49
N ASP A 93 -4.86 -8.07 -2.42
CA ASP A 93 -4.91 -9.53 -2.53
C ASP A 93 -5.70 -10.17 -1.38
N LEU A 94 -5.58 -9.65 -0.16
CA LEU A 94 -6.38 -10.08 0.99
C LEU A 94 -7.87 -9.80 0.79
N ARG A 95 -8.22 -8.68 0.16
CA ARG A 95 -9.61 -8.34 -0.16
C ARG A 95 -10.20 -9.31 -1.18
N VAL A 96 -9.46 -9.61 -2.23
CA VAL A 96 -9.85 -10.60 -3.25
C VAL A 96 -9.98 -11.99 -2.62
N ALA A 97 -9.04 -12.40 -1.79
CA ALA A 97 -9.09 -13.66 -1.05
C ALA A 97 -10.32 -13.75 -0.14
N ARG A 98 -10.71 -12.66 0.52
CA ARG A 98 -11.93 -12.59 1.35
C ARG A 98 -13.20 -12.80 0.53
N ILE A 99 -13.28 -12.17 -0.64
CA ILE A 99 -14.43 -12.32 -1.56
C ILE A 99 -14.51 -13.75 -2.07
N LEU A 100 -13.39 -14.35 -2.45
CA LEU A 100 -13.33 -15.74 -2.90
C LEU A 100 -13.71 -16.73 -1.80
N LEU A 101 -13.25 -16.52 -0.57
CA LEU A 101 -13.64 -17.33 0.59
C LEU A 101 -15.13 -17.21 0.90
N GLY A 102 -15.71 -16.00 0.78
CA GLY A 102 -17.14 -15.79 0.92
C GLY A 102 -17.95 -16.54 -0.14
N ARG A 103 -17.49 -16.58 -1.39
CA ARG A 103 -18.10 -17.35 -2.48
C ARG A 103 -18.01 -18.85 -2.24
N ILE A 104 -16.90 -19.35 -1.80
CA ILE A 104 -16.69 -20.77 -1.45
C ILE A 104 -17.61 -21.15 -0.29
N ASN A 105 -17.69 -20.32 0.74
CA ASN A 105 -18.57 -20.56 1.89
C ASN A 105 -20.05 -20.58 1.49
N ASN A 106 -20.48 -19.68 0.61
CA ASN A 106 -21.83 -19.68 0.05
C ASN A 106 -22.12 -20.92 -0.80
N ALA A 107 -21.14 -21.36 -1.61
CA ALA A 107 -21.28 -22.59 -2.41
C ALA A 107 -21.41 -23.83 -1.52
N LEU A 108 -20.64 -23.92 -0.44
CA LEU A 108 -20.72 -25.01 0.54
C LEU A 108 -22.03 -25.01 1.32
N THR A 109 -22.55 -23.84 1.71
CA THR A 109 -23.84 -23.71 2.39
C THR A 109 -25.02 -24.01 1.48
N HIS A 110 -24.92 -23.78 0.19
CA HIS A 110 -25.94 -24.15 -0.78
C HIS A 110 -25.98 -25.64 -1.13
N GLU A 111 -24.90 -26.37 -0.94
CA GLU A 111 -24.84 -27.82 -1.13
C GLU A 111 -25.44 -28.63 0.05
N GLU A 112 -25.47 -28.06 1.26
CA GLU A 112 -26.04 -28.72 2.44
C GLU A 112 -27.58 -28.81 2.47
N PRO A 113 -28.39 -27.85 1.96
CA PRO A 113 -29.85 -27.90 2.01
C PRO A 113 -30.49 -29.16 1.45
N PRO A 114 -30.02 -29.78 0.36
CA PRO A 114 -30.62 -31.00 -0.17
C PRO A 114 -30.58 -32.18 0.80
N LEU A 115 -29.59 -32.25 1.67
CA LEU A 115 -29.47 -33.33 2.66
C LEU A 115 -30.45 -33.16 3.84
N GLN A 116 -30.71 -31.95 4.26
CA GLN A 116 -31.67 -31.64 5.31
C GLN A 116 -33.12 -31.82 4.83
N GLN A 117 -33.42 -31.48 3.59
CA GLN A 117 -34.70 -31.74 2.97
C GLN A 117 -34.99 -33.26 2.82
N ARG A 118 -33.98 -34.04 2.49
CA ARG A 118 -34.09 -35.50 2.42
C ARG A 118 -34.36 -36.15 3.80
N ARG A 119 -33.74 -35.60 4.85
CA ARG A 119 -34.01 -36.06 6.22
C ARG A 119 -35.40 -35.70 6.70
N GLY A 120 -35.89 -34.52 6.37
CA GLY A 120 -37.26 -34.11 6.67
C GLY A 120 -38.29 -34.92 5.93
N ALA A 121 -38.07 -35.26 4.66
CA ALA A 121 -38.96 -36.09 3.86
C ALA A 121 -38.93 -37.58 4.25
N ALA A 122 -37.83 -38.11 4.78
CA ALA A 122 -37.70 -39.47 5.28
C ALA A 122 -38.31 -39.67 6.70
N GLY A 123 -38.52 -38.59 7.45
CA GLY A 123 -39.11 -38.61 8.79
C GLY A 123 -40.64 -38.42 8.84
N SER A 124 -41.28 -38.22 7.69
CA SER A 124 -42.75 -38.14 7.57
C SER A 124 -43.30 -39.38 6.91
#